data_f88789aa217539feaea279540926c0a4
#
_entry.id   f88789aa217539feaea279540926c0a4
#
_cell.length_a   1.000
_cell.length_b   1.000
_cell.length_c   1.000
_cell.angle_alpha   90.00
_cell.angle_beta   90.00
_cell.angle_gamma   90.00
#
_symmetry.space_group_name_H-M   'P 1'
#
loop_
_entity.id
_entity.type
_entity.pdbx_description
1 polymer ?
#
loop_
_entity_poly.entity_id
_entity_poly.type
_entity_poly.pdbx_seq_one_letter_code
_entity_poly.pdbx_strand_id
1 'polypeptide(L)'
;MIITLTANPSLDHTVELPGVVERGEVLRAVASREQPGGKGVNVSRAIAAAELATIAVLPGESTDPMIESLRAQGIDVLAVPTGQPVRRNITLTEPDGTTTKINEPGPLLTEDDAARLVDATARAAASAEWLVIAGSLPPGLPADFYARIVRAARALTDGTRPLVAVDSSGEPLAALLAAFAATGERVDLIKPNGAELAELTGTASGDEIEADPALAASVAATLIGTTDRPGPVAAVLVTLGSRGAVLVEGDTAWSARAPKIVARSTVGAGDSSLAGYLIARTAGLAPAARLAQAVAHGAAAAALPGSDVPALSGTDAAAIDVVQLPQRIPSAP
;
A
#
# COMPACT_ATOMS: atom_id res chain seq x y z
N MET A 1 7.13 4.70 -15.68
CA MET A 1 7.76 5.04 -14.38
C MET A 1 6.68 5.17 -13.31
N ILE A 2 6.93 4.67 -12.11
CA ILE A 2 6.01 4.70 -10.97
C ILE A 2 6.64 5.50 -9.84
N ILE A 3 5.93 6.51 -9.33
CA ILE A 3 6.37 7.31 -8.17
C ILE A 3 5.60 6.82 -6.95
N THR A 4 6.29 6.58 -5.84
CA THR A 4 5.64 6.28 -4.56
C THR A 4 5.88 7.40 -3.56
N LEU A 5 4.85 7.78 -2.81
CA LEU A 5 4.97 8.62 -1.63
C LEU A 5 4.76 7.77 -0.37
N THR A 6 5.72 7.84 0.55
CA THR A 6 5.59 7.33 1.91
C THR A 6 5.72 8.50 2.86
N ALA A 7 4.60 9.07 3.33
CA ALA A 7 4.63 10.26 4.19
C ALA A 7 5.18 9.98 5.60
N ASN A 8 5.12 8.73 6.06
CA ASN A 8 5.59 8.31 7.38
C ASN A 8 6.45 7.03 7.29
N PRO A 9 7.62 7.11 6.61
CA PRO A 9 8.54 5.98 6.48
C PRO A 9 9.09 5.54 7.84
N SER A 10 9.69 4.35 7.90
CA SER A 10 10.31 3.84 9.11
C SER A 10 11.59 3.06 8.82
N LEU A 11 12.49 3.03 9.80
CA LEU A 11 13.53 2.01 9.88
C LEU A 11 13.00 0.88 10.78
N ASP A 12 12.64 -0.26 10.16
CA ASP A 12 12.07 -1.39 10.87
C ASP A 12 13.19 -2.25 11.46
N HIS A 13 13.22 -2.35 12.78
CA HIS A 13 14.22 -3.08 13.56
C HIS A 13 13.61 -4.36 14.14
N THR A 14 13.96 -5.51 13.58
CA THR A 14 13.56 -6.82 14.08
C THR A 14 14.63 -7.35 15.04
N VAL A 15 14.22 -7.74 16.24
CA VAL A 15 15.05 -8.30 17.29
C VAL A 15 14.56 -9.69 17.62
N GLU A 16 15.41 -10.70 17.40
CA GLU A 16 15.10 -12.10 17.72
C GLU A 16 15.55 -12.42 19.14
N LEU A 17 14.66 -12.99 19.92
CA LEU A 17 14.87 -13.35 21.34
C LEU A 17 15.08 -14.85 21.49
N PRO A 18 15.87 -15.29 22.50
CA PRO A 18 16.08 -16.72 22.79
C PRO A 18 14.88 -17.36 23.52
N GLY A 19 13.93 -16.58 24.02
CA GLY A 19 12.78 -16.99 24.82
C GLY A 19 11.66 -15.98 24.77
N VAL A 20 10.65 -16.19 25.59
CA VAL A 20 9.47 -15.32 25.76
C VAL A 20 9.89 -13.97 26.32
N VAL A 21 9.17 -12.90 25.95
CA VAL A 21 9.36 -11.57 26.54
C VAL A 21 8.93 -11.56 28.00
N GLU A 22 9.90 -11.42 28.89
CA GLU A 22 9.67 -11.31 30.34
C GLU A 22 9.71 -9.84 30.77
N ARG A 23 8.62 -9.36 31.35
CA ARG A 23 8.49 -7.98 31.79
C ARG A 23 9.39 -7.67 32.98
N GLY A 24 10.24 -6.65 32.83
CA GLY A 24 11.16 -6.22 33.91
C GLY A 24 12.54 -6.87 33.86
N GLU A 25 12.75 -7.85 32.97
CA GLU A 25 14.02 -8.54 32.83
C GLU A 25 14.91 -7.95 31.72
N VAL A 26 16.22 -8.21 31.83
CA VAL A 26 17.19 -7.85 30.79
C VAL A 26 17.27 -8.97 29.76
N LEU A 27 16.70 -8.76 28.59
CA LEU A 27 16.74 -9.72 27.49
C LEU A 27 17.96 -9.46 26.59
N ARG A 28 18.61 -10.53 26.13
CA ARG A 28 19.71 -10.46 25.16
C ARG A 28 19.27 -11.06 23.85
N ALA A 29 19.30 -10.25 22.79
CA ALA A 29 18.96 -10.71 21.45
C ALA A 29 19.93 -11.79 20.96
N VAL A 30 19.43 -12.76 20.20
CA VAL A 30 20.24 -13.74 19.47
C VAL A 30 20.61 -13.23 18.07
N ALA A 31 19.76 -12.39 17.49
CA ALA A 31 20.00 -11.68 16.21
C ALA A 31 19.23 -10.36 16.19
N SER A 32 19.70 -9.43 15.37
CA SER A 32 18.94 -8.23 15.04
C SER A 32 19.17 -7.80 13.61
N ARG A 33 18.16 -7.18 12.99
CA ARG A 33 18.19 -6.75 11.62
C ARG A 33 17.41 -5.45 11.44
N GLU A 34 17.99 -4.49 10.71
CA GLU A 34 17.31 -3.27 10.31
C GLU A 34 16.97 -3.32 8.82
N GLN A 35 15.78 -2.86 8.45
CA GLN A 35 15.31 -2.79 7.06
C GLN A 35 14.52 -1.51 6.83
N PRO A 36 14.63 -0.88 5.65
CA PRO A 36 13.73 0.20 5.26
C PRO A 36 12.29 -0.28 5.26
N GLY A 37 11.41 0.47 5.90
CA GLY A 37 10.00 0.16 6.05
C GLY A 37 9.09 1.30 5.62
N GLY A 38 7.81 0.98 5.52
CA GLY A 38 6.75 1.87 5.04
C GLY A 38 6.10 1.33 3.77
N LYS A 39 4.77 1.45 3.68
CA LYS A 39 3.99 0.82 2.59
C LYS A 39 4.50 1.24 1.20
N GLY A 40 4.66 2.54 0.93
CA GLY A 40 5.14 3.01 -0.37
C GLY A 40 6.59 2.61 -0.67
N VAL A 41 7.44 2.56 0.35
CA VAL A 41 8.81 2.02 0.24
C VAL A 41 8.79 0.56 -0.19
N ASN A 42 7.95 -0.26 0.42
CA ASN A 42 7.81 -1.67 0.05
C ASN A 42 7.27 -1.84 -1.38
N VAL A 43 6.32 -0.98 -1.80
CA VAL A 43 5.86 -0.95 -3.20
C VAL A 43 7.01 -0.61 -4.15
N SER A 44 7.81 0.44 -3.88
CA SER A 44 8.99 0.77 -4.72
C SER A 44 9.99 -0.38 -4.80
N ARG A 45 10.29 -1.04 -3.67
CA ARG A 45 11.20 -2.19 -3.65
C ARG A 45 10.67 -3.33 -4.54
N ALA A 46 9.37 -3.64 -4.47
CA ALA A 46 8.75 -4.68 -5.30
C ALA A 46 8.71 -4.29 -6.79
N ILE A 47 8.46 -3.02 -7.11
CA ILE A 47 8.51 -2.50 -8.48
C ILE A 47 9.93 -2.59 -9.05
N ALA A 48 10.95 -2.19 -8.28
CA ALA A 48 12.34 -2.27 -8.69
C ALA A 48 12.82 -3.72 -8.86
N ALA A 49 12.37 -4.64 -7.99
CA ALA A 49 12.65 -6.07 -8.11
C ALA A 49 12.01 -6.70 -9.37
N ALA A 50 11.02 -6.04 -9.97
CA ALA A 50 10.47 -6.39 -11.28
C ALA A 50 11.12 -5.61 -12.43
N GLU A 51 12.27 -4.96 -12.19
CA GLU A 51 13.05 -4.19 -13.16
C GLU A 51 12.30 -3.00 -13.79
N LEU A 52 11.29 -2.47 -13.10
CA LEU A 52 10.55 -1.28 -13.52
C LEU A 52 11.09 -0.03 -12.83
N ALA A 53 11.13 1.09 -13.57
CA ALA A 53 11.59 2.36 -13.04
C ALA A 53 10.63 2.90 -11.97
N THR A 54 11.18 3.22 -10.79
CA THR A 54 10.45 3.79 -9.66
C THR A 54 11.30 4.81 -8.92
N ILE A 55 10.66 5.79 -8.30
CA ILE A 55 11.28 6.75 -7.37
C ILE A 55 10.44 6.75 -6.09
N ALA A 56 11.10 6.51 -4.95
CA ALA A 56 10.48 6.63 -3.64
C ALA A 56 10.64 8.07 -3.12
N VAL A 57 9.52 8.78 -2.97
CA VAL A 57 9.46 10.12 -2.34
C VAL A 57 9.14 9.93 -0.87
N LEU A 58 9.94 10.50 0.02
CA LEU A 58 9.74 10.37 1.45
C LEU A 58 10.41 11.51 2.25
N PRO A 59 9.86 11.89 3.43
CA PRO A 59 10.52 12.83 4.33
C PRO A 59 11.75 12.17 4.95
N GLY A 60 12.79 12.95 5.15
CA GLY A 60 14.02 12.53 5.82
C GLY A 60 15.26 13.18 5.22
N GLU A 61 16.35 13.13 5.98
CA GLU A 61 17.63 13.63 5.52
C GLU A 61 18.31 12.65 4.56
N SER A 62 19.06 13.17 3.59
CA SER A 62 19.76 12.35 2.61
C SER A 62 20.77 11.36 3.22
N THR A 63 21.21 11.63 4.45
CA THR A 63 22.14 10.83 5.27
C THR A 63 21.43 9.96 6.30
N ASP A 64 20.10 9.92 6.29
CA ASP A 64 19.35 9.03 7.19
C ASP A 64 19.66 7.57 6.85
N PRO A 65 19.95 6.70 7.83
CA PRO A 65 20.30 5.30 7.60
C PRO A 65 19.26 4.53 6.77
N MET A 66 17.99 4.85 6.92
CA MET A 66 16.90 4.26 6.13
C MET A 66 17.04 4.62 4.65
N ILE A 67 17.33 5.89 4.34
CA ILE A 67 17.50 6.40 2.98
C ILE A 67 18.78 5.84 2.34
N GLU A 68 19.87 5.79 3.09
CA GLU A 68 21.12 5.16 2.63
C GLU A 68 20.93 3.69 2.33
N SER A 69 20.18 2.98 3.17
CA SER A 69 19.87 1.56 2.96
C SER A 69 19.01 1.32 1.69
N LEU A 70 18.06 2.20 1.39
CA LEU A 70 17.29 2.11 0.14
C LEU A 70 18.16 2.33 -1.09
N ARG A 71 19.02 3.34 -1.07
CA ARG A 71 19.97 3.60 -2.17
C ARG A 71 20.95 2.45 -2.38
N ALA A 72 21.43 1.83 -1.29
CA ALA A 72 22.26 0.65 -1.34
C ALA A 72 21.56 -0.57 -1.97
N GLN A 73 20.22 -0.62 -1.90
CA GLN A 73 19.38 -1.62 -2.59
C GLN A 73 19.05 -1.23 -4.05
N GLY A 74 19.60 -0.13 -4.56
CA GLY A 74 19.37 0.34 -5.92
C GLY A 74 18.04 1.06 -6.14
N ILE A 75 17.38 1.52 -5.06
CA ILE A 75 16.14 2.30 -5.15
C ILE A 75 16.48 3.78 -5.31
N ASP A 76 15.93 4.41 -6.35
CA ASP A 76 15.98 5.86 -6.49
C ASP A 76 15.12 6.53 -5.43
N VAL A 77 15.72 7.42 -4.63
CA VAL A 77 15.06 8.08 -3.52
C VAL A 77 15.11 9.60 -3.68
N LEU A 78 13.95 10.22 -3.69
CA LEU A 78 13.77 11.65 -3.51
C LEU A 78 13.48 11.95 -2.02
N ALA A 79 14.54 12.20 -1.27
CA ALA A 79 14.44 12.57 0.13
C ALA A 79 14.07 14.05 0.26
N VAL A 80 13.03 14.35 1.06
CA VAL A 80 12.61 15.73 1.36
C VAL A 80 13.06 16.06 2.78
N PRO A 81 14.06 16.93 2.96
CA PRO A 81 14.60 17.25 4.28
C PRO A 81 13.56 17.87 5.22
N THR A 82 13.49 17.36 6.45
CA THR A 82 12.56 17.83 7.49
C THR A 82 13.27 18.26 8.77
N GLY A 83 14.59 18.09 8.84
CA GLY A 83 15.38 18.33 10.07
C GLY A 83 15.09 17.32 11.17
N GLN A 84 14.35 16.25 10.88
CA GLN A 84 13.95 15.22 11.84
C GLN A 84 14.38 13.83 11.33
N PRO A 85 14.79 12.91 12.21
CA PRO A 85 15.10 11.54 11.82
C PRO A 85 13.82 10.78 11.41
N VAL A 86 13.98 9.81 10.55
CA VAL A 86 12.92 8.83 10.24
C VAL A 86 12.63 8.01 11.50
N ARG A 87 11.35 7.71 11.74
CA ARG A 87 10.91 6.90 12.90
C ARG A 87 11.46 5.49 12.85
N ARG A 88 11.48 4.82 13.99
CA ARG A 88 11.82 3.40 14.12
C ARG A 88 10.61 2.59 14.56
N ASN A 89 10.43 1.43 13.97
CA ASN A 89 9.52 0.43 14.46
C ASN A 89 10.34 -0.75 14.99
N ILE A 90 10.01 -1.24 16.17
CA ILE A 90 10.70 -2.39 16.77
C ILE A 90 9.76 -3.59 16.73
N THR A 91 10.26 -4.71 16.22
CA THR A 91 9.56 -6.00 16.26
C THR A 91 10.40 -6.96 17.09
N LEU A 92 9.86 -7.41 18.21
CA LEU A 92 10.44 -8.49 19.01
C LEU A 92 9.85 -9.81 18.49
N THR A 93 10.70 -10.79 18.17
CA THR A 93 10.27 -12.11 17.70
C THR A 93 10.73 -13.18 18.68
N GLU A 94 9.79 -13.97 19.17
CA GLU A 94 10.03 -15.09 20.07
C GLU A 94 10.26 -16.40 19.29
N PRO A 95 10.87 -17.44 19.89
CA PRO A 95 11.20 -18.69 19.19
C PRO A 95 10.00 -19.44 18.61
N ASP A 96 8.80 -19.26 19.17
CA ASP A 96 7.55 -19.85 18.70
C ASP A 96 6.91 -19.08 17.53
N GLY A 97 7.52 -17.95 17.11
CA GLY A 97 7.02 -17.07 16.06
C GLY A 97 6.10 -15.96 16.57
N THR A 98 5.81 -15.89 17.89
CA THR A 98 5.08 -14.76 18.47
C THR A 98 5.85 -13.46 18.25
N THR A 99 5.15 -12.40 17.86
CA THR A 99 5.75 -11.08 17.60
C THR A 99 5.09 -10.00 18.43
N THR A 100 5.92 -9.15 19.07
CA THR A 100 5.49 -7.92 19.74
C THR A 100 6.02 -6.72 18.96
N LYS A 101 5.13 -5.81 18.55
CA LYS A 101 5.49 -4.63 17.76
C LYS A 101 5.35 -3.36 18.58
N ILE A 102 6.37 -2.50 18.49
CA ILE A 102 6.40 -1.16 19.08
C ILE A 102 6.62 -0.18 17.92
N ASN A 103 5.57 0.54 17.54
CA ASN A 103 5.63 1.49 16.44
C ASN A 103 5.71 2.91 16.98
N GLU A 104 6.71 3.67 16.53
CA GLU A 104 6.81 5.09 16.83
C GLU A 104 5.79 5.88 15.96
N PRO A 105 5.27 7.00 16.47
CA PRO A 105 4.30 7.84 15.73
C PRO A 105 4.90 8.48 14.47
N GLY A 106 6.21 8.71 14.45
CA GLY A 106 6.92 9.48 13.44
C GLY A 106 7.19 10.92 13.90
N PRO A 107 8.01 11.66 13.11
CA PRO A 107 8.35 13.04 13.43
C PRO A 107 7.13 13.96 13.32
N LEU A 108 7.12 15.02 14.14
CA LEU A 108 6.13 16.09 14.00
C LEU A 108 6.52 16.97 12.81
N LEU A 109 5.75 16.92 11.73
CA LEU A 109 5.99 17.72 10.53
C LEU A 109 5.21 19.05 10.59
N THR A 110 5.84 20.09 10.06
CA THR A 110 5.24 21.42 9.96
C THR A 110 4.45 21.60 8.65
N GLU A 111 3.68 22.68 8.53
CA GLU A 111 3.02 23.03 7.26
C GLU A 111 4.04 23.32 6.14
N ASP A 112 5.22 23.84 6.46
CA ASP A 112 6.31 24.04 5.50
C ASP A 112 6.88 22.69 5.01
N ASP A 113 6.99 21.69 5.90
CA ASP A 113 7.36 20.33 5.51
C ASP A 113 6.30 19.72 4.61
N ALA A 114 5.02 19.90 4.96
CA ALA A 114 3.89 19.47 4.15
C ALA A 114 3.94 20.07 2.74
N ALA A 115 4.16 21.39 2.64
CA ALA A 115 4.26 22.10 1.36
C ALA A 115 5.43 21.58 0.51
N ARG A 116 6.62 21.34 1.12
CA ARG A 116 7.77 20.75 0.41
C ARG A 116 7.51 19.34 -0.08
N LEU A 117 6.85 18.50 0.73
CA LEU A 117 6.47 17.14 0.32
C LEU A 117 5.45 17.15 -0.82
N VAL A 118 4.46 18.05 -0.77
CA VAL A 118 3.48 18.24 -1.86
C VAL A 118 4.20 18.64 -3.15
N ASP A 119 5.04 19.67 -3.12
CA ASP A 119 5.75 20.17 -4.31
C ASP A 119 6.71 19.10 -4.89
N ALA A 120 7.51 18.46 -4.04
CA ALA A 120 8.45 17.42 -4.47
C ALA A 120 7.73 16.22 -5.11
N THR A 121 6.64 15.75 -4.48
CA THR A 121 5.84 14.63 -4.99
C THR A 121 5.15 14.99 -6.29
N ALA A 122 4.55 16.16 -6.38
CA ALA A 122 3.85 16.62 -7.57
C ALA A 122 4.80 16.76 -8.77
N ARG A 123 6.00 17.33 -8.57
CA ARG A 123 7.04 17.42 -9.62
C ARG A 123 7.54 16.05 -10.07
N ALA A 124 7.78 15.14 -9.13
CA ALA A 124 8.20 13.77 -9.47
C ALA A 124 7.12 13.02 -10.27
N ALA A 125 5.85 13.24 -9.93
CA ALA A 125 4.72 12.59 -10.56
C ALA A 125 4.32 13.20 -11.93
N ALA A 126 4.78 14.39 -12.29
CA ALA A 126 4.33 15.12 -13.48
C ALA A 126 4.53 14.35 -14.79
N SER A 127 5.55 13.50 -14.89
CA SER A 127 5.82 12.64 -16.05
C SER A 127 5.67 11.14 -15.75
N ALA A 128 5.10 10.80 -14.60
CA ALA A 128 4.91 9.42 -14.20
C ALA A 128 3.62 8.81 -14.78
N GLU A 129 3.62 7.52 -14.98
CA GLU A 129 2.40 6.77 -15.29
C GLU A 129 1.52 6.60 -14.05
N TRP A 130 2.17 6.34 -12.90
CA TRP A 130 1.50 6.15 -11.62
C TRP A 130 2.11 7.01 -10.52
N LEU A 131 1.24 7.58 -9.69
CA LEU A 131 1.52 8.07 -8.37
C LEU A 131 0.87 7.14 -7.34
N VAL A 132 1.69 6.51 -6.51
CA VAL A 132 1.24 5.64 -5.41
C VAL A 132 1.39 6.40 -4.10
N ILE A 133 0.30 6.59 -3.38
CA ILE A 133 0.28 7.20 -2.06
C ILE A 133 0.01 6.09 -1.05
N ALA A 134 0.97 5.81 -0.15
CA ALA A 134 0.82 4.65 0.71
C ALA A 134 1.36 4.88 2.13
N GLY A 135 0.65 4.31 3.11
CA GLY A 135 0.95 4.37 4.53
C GLY A 135 0.10 5.38 5.30
N SER A 136 0.45 5.56 6.57
CA SER A 136 -0.16 6.54 7.49
C SER A 136 0.47 7.92 7.34
N LEU A 137 -0.17 8.93 7.88
CA LEU A 137 0.43 10.26 8.06
C LEU A 137 1.21 10.32 9.36
N PRO A 138 2.35 11.05 9.40
CA PRO A 138 3.00 11.42 10.64
C PRO A 138 2.22 12.53 11.36
N PRO A 139 2.48 12.75 12.65
CA PRO A 139 1.92 13.88 13.38
C PRO A 139 2.20 15.23 12.69
N GLY A 140 1.24 16.14 12.75
CA GLY A 140 1.33 17.49 12.16
C GLY A 140 0.82 17.62 10.74
N LEU A 141 0.74 16.54 9.96
CA LEU A 141 0.11 16.60 8.65
C LEU A 141 -1.42 16.54 8.77
N PRO A 142 -2.15 17.40 8.04
CA PRO A 142 -3.61 17.41 8.08
C PRO A 142 -4.21 16.19 7.38
N ALA A 143 -5.42 15.79 7.77
CA ALA A 143 -6.10 14.62 7.21
C ALA A 143 -6.31 14.72 5.69
N ASP A 144 -6.47 15.93 5.13
CA ASP A 144 -6.64 16.17 3.70
C ASP A 144 -5.30 16.18 2.90
N PHE A 145 -4.20 15.89 3.54
CA PHE A 145 -2.85 15.95 2.94
C PHE A 145 -2.77 15.15 1.63
N TYR A 146 -3.33 13.95 1.59
CA TYR A 146 -3.32 13.13 0.37
C TYR A 146 -4.16 13.73 -0.76
N ALA A 147 -5.26 14.42 -0.45
CA ALA A 147 -6.02 15.15 -1.46
C ALA A 147 -5.22 16.33 -2.04
N ARG A 148 -4.45 17.03 -1.20
CA ARG A 148 -3.53 18.11 -1.64
C ARG A 148 -2.47 17.55 -2.61
N ILE A 149 -1.85 16.42 -2.29
CA ILE A 149 -0.87 15.74 -3.16
C ILE A 149 -1.47 15.42 -4.54
N VAL A 150 -2.63 14.76 -4.58
CA VAL A 150 -3.25 14.35 -5.85
C VAL A 150 -3.60 15.57 -6.71
N ARG A 151 -4.16 16.61 -6.11
CA ARG A 151 -4.51 17.85 -6.82
C ARG A 151 -3.27 18.56 -7.35
N ALA A 152 -2.22 18.67 -6.55
CA ALA A 152 -0.96 19.28 -6.97
C ALA A 152 -0.30 18.50 -8.12
N ALA A 153 -0.26 17.15 -8.03
CA ALA A 153 0.29 16.31 -9.08
C ALA A 153 -0.47 16.47 -10.39
N ARG A 154 -1.80 16.56 -10.33
CA ARG A 154 -2.66 16.76 -11.51
C ARG A 154 -2.56 18.17 -12.11
N ALA A 155 -2.29 19.18 -11.30
CA ALA A 155 -2.14 20.55 -11.75
C ALA A 155 -0.84 20.80 -12.53
N LEU A 156 0.20 20.00 -12.33
CA LEU A 156 1.51 20.16 -12.98
C LEU A 156 1.64 19.41 -14.32
N THR A 157 0.61 18.65 -14.72
CA THR A 157 0.67 17.88 -15.97
C THR A 157 0.21 18.69 -17.17
N ASP A 158 0.95 18.60 -18.26
CA ASP A 158 0.71 19.28 -19.54
C ASP A 158 0.06 18.37 -20.60
N GLY A 159 -0.72 17.37 -20.17
CA GLY A 159 -1.42 16.48 -21.10
C GLY A 159 -1.85 15.15 -20.49
N THR A 160 -0.93 14.32 -20.08
CA THR A 160 -1.26 13.00 -19.49
C THR A 160 -1.09 13.06 -17.97
N ARG A 161 -2.20 13.03 -17.23
CA ARG A 161 -2.17 12.99 -15.77
C ARG A 161 -1.71 11.61 -15.28
N PRO A 162 -0.94 11.53 -14.18
CA PRO A 162 -0.63 10.25 -13.57
C PRO A 162 -1.90 9.55 -13.06
N LEU A 163 -1.97 8.25 -13.23
CA LEU A 163 -2.94 7.43 -12.50
C LEU A 163 -2.55 7.42 -11.01
N VAL A 164 -3.55 7.42 -10.12
CA VAL A 164 -3.32 7.51 -8.68
C VAL A 164 -3.81 6.24 -8.00
N ALA A 165 -2.90 5.56 -7.30
CA ALA A 165 -3.22 4.45 -6.41
C ALA A 165 -3.01 4.85 -4.94
N VAL A 166 -3.94 4.47 -4.06
CA VAL A 166 -3.87 4.80 -2.64
C VAL A 166 -3.97 3.54 -1.79
N ASP A 167 -2.98 3.33 -0.93
CA ASP A 167 -2.96 2.27 0.09
C ASP A 167 -2.77 2.89 1.48
N SER A 168 -3.83 3.45 1.99
CA SER A 168 -3.90 4.06 3.32
C SER A 168 -5.16 3.61 4.04
N SER A 169 -5.29 3.96 5.30
CA SER A 169 -6.43 3.60 6.16
C SER A 169 -6.83 4.77 7.06
N GLY A 170 -7.95 4.62 7.76
CA GLY A 170 -8.43 5.59 8.73
C GLY A 170 -8.76 6.96 8.15
N GLU A 171 -8.58 7.98 8.98
CA GLU A 171 -8.96 9.36 8.67
C GLU A 171 -8.35 9.92 7.37
N PRO A 172 -7.05 9.71 7.02
CA PRO A 172 -6.48 10.26 5.79
C PRO A 172 -7.12 9.72 4.51
N LEU A 173 -7.46 8.44 4.47
CA LEU A 173 -8.15 7.84 3.33
C LEU A 173 -9.60 8.32 3.26
N ALA A 174 -10.30 8.35 4.39
CA ALA A 174 -11.68 8.84 4.46
C ALA A 174 -11.78 10.31 4.02
N ALA A 175 -10.86 11.17 4.48
CA ALA A 175 -10.82 12.58 4.10
C ALA A 175 -10.56 12.78 2.59
N LEU A 176 -9.63 11.99 2.01
CA LEU A 176 -9.38 12.02 0.57
C LEU A 176 -10.65 11.65 -0.22
N LEU A 177 -11.31 10.53 0.13
CA LEU A 177 -12.48 10.06 -0.60
C LEU A 177 -13.67 11.00 -0.43
N ALA A 178 -13.88 11.58 0.76
CA ALA A 178 -14.93 12.58 1.01
C ALA A 178 -14.69 13.86 0.19
N ALA A 179 -13.45 14.36 0.17
CA ALA A 179 -13.08 15.54 -0.62
C ALA A 179 -13.31 15.33 -2.12
N PHE A 180 -13.06 14.13 -2.63
CA PHE A 180 -13.21 13.79 -4.04
C PHE A 180 -14.67 13.52 -4.40
N ALA A 181 -15.42 12.87 -3.53
CA ALA A 181 -16.86 12.72 -3.70
C ALA A 181 -17.59 14.07 -3.79
N ALA A 182 -17.16 15.06 -3.00
CA ALA A 182 -17.74 16.41 -2.99
C ALA A 182 -17.46 17.22 -4.27
N THR A 183 -16.36 16.93 -4.98
CA THR A 183 -15.93 17.67 -6.18
C THR A 183 -16.09 16.89 -7.48
N GLY A 184 -16.50 15.63 -7.43
CA GLY A 184 -16.58 14.74 -8.59
C GLY A 184 -15.18 14.26 -9.08
N GLU A 185 -14.13 14.47 -8.28
CA GLU A 185 -12.81 13.93 -8.55
C GLU A 185 -12.77 12.43 -8.20
N ARG A 186 -11.80 11.69 -8.75
CA ARG A 186 -11.63 10.25 -8.49
C ARG A 186 -10.15 9.90 -8.40
N VAL A 187 -9.80 8.96 -7.51
CA VAL A 187 -8.55 8.19 -7.62
C VAL A 187 -8.76 6.97 -8.49
N ASP A 188 -7.69 6.47 -9.09
CA ASP A 188 -7.78 5.38 -10.08
C ASP A 188 -7.84 4.01 -9.40
N LEU A 189 -7.22 3.87 -8.20
CA LEU A 189 -7.23 2.64 -7.43
C LEU A 189 -7.13 2.94 -5.93
N ILE A 190 -7.88 2.19 -5.12
CA ILE A 190 -7.55 2.00 -3.71
C ILE A 190 -7.34 0.52 -3.41
N LYS A 191 -6.52 0.23 -2.38
CA LYS A 191 -6.28 -1.16 -1.95
C LYS A 191 -6.54 -1.34 -0.45
N PRO A 192 -7.78 -1.48 0.00
CA PRO A 192 -8.09 -1.85 1.38
C PRO A 192 -7.95 -3.37 1.61
N ASN A 193 -7.71 -3.77 2.86
CA ASN A 193 -8.06 -5.09 3.36
C ASN A 193 -9.52 -5.14 3.84
N GLY A 194 -9.99 -6.30 4.33
CA GLY A 194 -11.38 -6.44 4.80
C GLY A 194 -11.73 -5.49 5.93
N ALA A 195 -10.84 -5.32 6.91
CA ALA A 195 -11.05 -4.42 8.04
C ALA A 195 -11.07 -2.94 7.62
N GLU A 196 -10.12 -2.53 6.76
CA GLU A 196 -10.05 -1.17 6.21
C GLU A 196 -11.28 -0.85 5.35
N LEU A 197 -11.78 -1.81 4.55
CA LEU A 197 -13.00 -1.64 3.76
C LEU A 197 -14.24 -1.53 4.65
N ALA A 198 -14.31 -2.33 5.72
CA ALA A 198 -15.39 -2.26 6.72
C ALA A 198 -15.41 -0.88 7.42
N GLU A 199 -14.24 -0.38 7.82
CA GLU A 199 -14.10 0.96 8.44
C GLU A 199 -14.59 2.07 7.50
N LEU A 200 -14.20 2.01 6.21
CA LEU A 200 -14.57 3.01 5.22
C LEU A 200 -16.07 3.06 4.92
N THR A 201 -16.74 1.92 4.93
CA THR A 201 -18.12 1.82 4.43
C THR A 201 -19.16 1.65 5.53
N GLY A 202 -18.76 1.14 6.69
CA GLY A 202 -19.66 0.88 7.82
C GLY A 202 -20.78 -0.15 7.54
N THR A 203 -20.64 -0.97 6.48
CA THR A 203 -21.75 -1.83 5.98
C THR A 203 -21.65 -3.29 6.40
N ALA A 204 -20.44 -3.78 6.75
CA ALA A 204 -20.18 -5.15 7.19
C ALA A 204 -18.94 -5.17 8.07
N SER A 205 -18.70 -6.25 8.79
CA SER A 205 -17.46 -6.44 9.53
C SER A 205 -16.30 -6.86 8.62
N GLY A 206 -15.07 -6.60 9.04
CA GLY A 206 -13.88 -7.04 8.31
C GLY A 206 -13.82 -8.55 8.09
N ASP A 207 -14.20 -9.33 9.11
CA ASP A 207 -14.21 -10.80 9.04
C ASP A 207 -15.25 -11.33 8.03
N GLU A 208 -16.44 -10.72 7.97
CA GLU A 208 -17.46 -11.06 6.98
C GLU A 208 -17.00 -10.75 5.57
N ILE A 209 -16.38 -9.57 5.36
CA ILE A 209 -15.82 -9.16 4.07
C ILE A 209 -14.70 -10.12 3.62
N GLU A 210 -13.79 -10.49 4.53
CA GLU A 210 -12.71 -11.43 4.22
C GLU A 210 -13.22 -12.84 3.95
N ALA A 211 -14.36 -13.22 4.56
CA ALA A 211 -14.93 -14.56 4.40
C ALA A 211 -15.65 -14.76 3.06
N ASP A 212 -16.24 -13.71 2.49
CA ASP A 212 -17.09 -13.78 1.30
C ASP A 212 -16.61 -12.81 0.20
N PRO A 213 -15.97 -13.30 -0.87
CA PRO A 213 -15.56 -12.47 -2.00
C PRO A 213 -16.70 -11.74 -2.70
N ALA A 214 -17.93 -12.29 -2.69
CA ALA A 214 -19.08 -11.63 -3.29
C ALA A 214 -19.57 -10.46 -2.43
N LEU A 215 -19.51 -10.58 -1.10
CA LEU A 215 -19.75 -9.48 -0.17
C LEU A 215 -18.67 -8.40 -0.33
N ALA A 216 -17.39 -8.78 -0.36
CA ALA A 216 -16.28 -7.86 -0.59
C ALA A 216 -16.47 -7.04 -1.87
N ALA A 217 -16.86 -7.70 -2.99
CA ALA A 217 -17.15 -7.03 -4.24
C ALA A 217 -18.33 -6.07 -4.13
N SER A 218 -19.42 -6.48 -3.47
CA SER A 218 -20.61 -5.65 -3.28
C SER A 218 -20.32 -4.39 -2.45
N VAL A 219 -19.57 -4.55 -1.36
CA VAL A 219 -19.17 -3.43 -0.50
C VAL A 219 -18.22 -2.49 -1.25
N ALA A 220 -17.21 -3.02 -1.94
CA ALA A 220 -16.26 -2.22 -2.74
C ALA A 220 -16.95 -1.43 -3.86
N ALA A 221 -17.98 -2.00 -4.50
CA ALA A 221 -18.74 -1.34 -5.56
C ALA A 221 -19.45 -0.06 -5.07
N THR A 222 -19.79 0.07 -3.79
CA THR A 222 -20.40 1.30 -3.23
C THR A 222 -19.47 2.51 -3.34
N LEU A 223 -18.15 2.29 -3.28
CA LEU A 223 -17.13 3.34 -3.42
C LEU A 223 -16.89 3.76 -4.88
N ILE A 224 -17.17 2.87 -5.83
CA ILE A 224 -17.05 3.14 -7.27
C ILE A 224 -18.28 3.91 -7.76
N GLY A 225 -19.44 3.64 -7.19
CA GLY A 225 -20.72 4.20 -7.62
C GLY A 225 -21.24 3.57 -8.90
N THR A 226 -22.08 4.29 -9.62
CA THR A 226 -22.66 3.85 -10.90
C THR A 226 -22.18 4.75 -12.04
N THR A 227 -22.45 4.35 -13.29
CA THR A 227 -22.14 5.18 -14.46
C THR A 227 -22.78 6.56 -14.37
N ASP A 228 -24.01 6.66 -13.87
CA ASP A 228 -24.74 7.93 -13.73
C ASP A 228 -24.33 8.73 -12.49
N ARG A 229 -23.81 8.06 -11.47
CA ARG A 229 -23.33 8.65 -10.21
C ARG A 229 -21.97 8.04 -9.83
N PRO A 230 -20.89 8.43 -10.50
CA PRO A 230 -19.58 7.88 -10.21
C PRO A 230 -19.13 8.28 -8.80
N GLY A 231 -18.60 7.29 -8.07
CA GLY A 231 -18.00 7.51 -6.75
C GLY A 231 -16.56 8.03 -6.85
N PRO A 232 -15.89 8.26 -5.71
CA PRO A 232 -14.56 8.87 -5.66
C PRO A 232 -13.43 7.91 -6.08
N VAL A 233 -13.74 6.68 -6.48
CA VAL A 233 -12.77 5.63 -6.83
C VAL A 233 -13.14 5.01 -8.17
N ALA A 234 -12.14 4.70 -9.02
CA ALA A 234 -12.37 4.01 -10.30
C ALA A 234 -12.26 2.49 -10.18
N ALA A 235 -11.35 2.00 -9.32
CA ALA A 235 -11.17 0.57 -9.05
C ALA A 235 -10.81 0.33 -7.58
N VAL A 236 -11.22 -0.82 -7.05
CA VAL A 236 -10.89 -1.26 -5.68
C VAL A 236 -10.29 -2.65 -5.73
N LEU A 237 -9.07 -2.81 -5.19
CA LEU A 237 -8.41 -4.09 -4.98
C LEU A 237 -8.52 -4.46 -3.50
N VAL A 238 -9.46 -5.32 -3.14
CA VAL A 238 -9.66 -5.77 -1.75
C VAL A 238 -8.80 -6.99 -1.47
N THR A 239 -7.86 -6.89 -0.53
CA THR A 239 -7.07 -8.05 -0.08
C THR A 239 -7.81 -8.80 1.03
N LEU A 240 -7.91 -10.14 0.91
CA LEU A 240 -8.64 -11.02 1.81
C LEU A 240 -7.69 -11.97 2.59
N GLY A 241 -6.48 -11.49 2.87
CA GLY A 241 -5.45 -12.28 3.55
C GLY A 241 -5.11 -13.57 2.80
N SER A 242 -5.10 -14.70 3.51
CA SER A 242 -4.81 -16.03 2.93
C SER A 242 -5.88 -16.53 1.96
N ARG A 243 -7.01 -15.87 1.86
CA ARG A 243 -8.10 -16.23 0.93
C ARG A 243 -7.92 -15.66 -0.48
N GLY A 244 -7.02 -14.68 -0.64
CA GLY A 244 -6.71 -14.07 -1.94
C GLY A 244 -7.11 -12.61 -2.02
N ALA A 245 -7.76 -12.21 -3.13
CA ALA A 245 -8.21 -10.83 -3.32
C ALA A 245 -9.41 -10.74 -4.28
N VAL A 246 -10.06 -9.59 -4.25
CA VAL A 246 -11.14 -9.20 -5.16
C VAL A 246 -10.74 -7.90 -5.86
N LEU A 247 -10.95 -7.81 -7.16
CA LEU A 247 -10.83 -6.57 -7.93
C LEU A 247 -12.23 -6.17 -8.44
N VAL A 248 -12.61 -4.93 -8.16
CA VAL A 248 -13.80 -4.31 -8.74
C VAL A 248 -13.37 -3.13 -9.59
N GLU A 249 -13.75 -3.12 -10.86
CA GLU A 249 -13.45 -2.03 -11.82
C GLU A 249 -14.69 -1.79 -12.69
N GLY A 250 -15.26 -0.59 -12.62
CA GLY A 250 -16.55 -0.29 -13.24
C GLY A 250 -17.66 -1.23 -12.73
N ASP A 251 -18.39 -1.83 -13.67
CA ASP A 251 -19.50 -2.74 -13.35
C ASP A 251 -19.06 -4.21 -13.23
N THR A 252 -17.77 -4.49 -13.22
CA THR A 252 -17.25 -5.86 -13.23
C THR A 252 -16.41 -6.14 -11.99
N ALA A 253 -16.55 -7.35 -11.47
CA ALA A 253 -15.77 -7.83 -10.34
C ALA A 253 -15.13 -9.19 -10.64
N TRP A 254 -13.93 -9.40 -10.11
CA TRP A 254 -13.17 -10.65 -10.20
C TRP A 254 -12.70 -11.06 -8.81
N SER A 255 -12.67 -12.35 -8.56
CA SER A 255 -12.08 -12.94 -7.36
C SER A 255 -10.95 -13.87 -7.74
N ALA A 256 -9.86 -13.83 -7.00
CA ALA A 256 -8.74 -14.76 -7.13
C ALA A 256 -8.39 -15.35 -5.78
N ARG A 257 -8.12 -16.67 -5.75
CA ARG A 257 -7.70 -17.37 -4.53
C ARG A 257 -6.19 -17.33 -4.38
N ALA A 258 -5.71 -17.10 -3.16
CA ALA A 258 -4.29 -17.23 -2.86
C ALA A 258 -3.85 -18.71 -2.98
N PRO A 259 -2.68 -18.99 -3.53
CA PRO A 259 -2.12 -20.34 -3.55
C PRO A 259 -1.78 -20.78 -2.11
N LYS A 260 -1.74 -22.09 -1.89
CA LYS A 260 -1.27 -22.63 -0.59
C LYS A 260 0.23 -22.42 -0.50
N ILE A 261 0.66 -21.67 0.50
CA ILE A 261 2.05 -21.39 0.80
C ILE A 261 2.35 -21.71 2.27
N VAL A 262 3.63 -21.85 2.61
CA VAL A 262 4.08 -21.77 3.98
C VAL A 262 4.44 -20.32 4.26
N ALA A 263 3.55 -19.60 4.96
CA ALA A 263 3.78 -18.20 5.29
C ALA A 263 4.94 -18.08 6.28
N ARG A 264 5.89 -17.20 5.98
CA ARG A 264 7.03 -16.84 6.86
C ARG A 264 6.83 -15.45 7.47
N SER A 265 6.21 -14.53 6.71
CA SER A 265 5.86 -13.20 7.18
C SER A 265 4.67 -12.67 6.38
N THR A 266 3.73 -12.00 7.05
CA THR A 266 2.64 -11.29 6.36
C THR A 266 2.95 -9.82 6.14
N VAL A 267 4.11 -9.33 6.63
CA VAL A 267 4.53 -7.94 6.48
C VAL A 267 4.88 -7.67 5.03
N GLY A 268 4.33 -6.60 4.45
CA GLY A 268 4.59 -6.22 3.06
C GLY A 268 3.85 -7.05 1.99
N ALA A 269 3.08 -8.08 2.37
CA ALA A 269 2.31 -8.88 1.40
C ALA A 269 1.26 -8.03 0.67
N GLY A 270 0.56 -7.14 1.38
CA GLY A 270 -0.38 -6.19 0.79
C GLY A 270 0.30 -5.18 -0.14
N ASP A 271 1.48 -4.69 0.24
CA ASP A 271 2.28 -3.75 -0.56
C ASP A 271 2.78 -4.44 -1.84
N SER A 272 3.22 -5.69 -1.73
CA SER A 272 3.59 -6.53 -2.88
C SER A 272 2.39 -6.84 -3.78
N SER A 273 1.20 -7.06 -3.22
CA SER A 273 -0.03 -7.22 -4.02
C SER A 273 -0.34 -5.96 -4.83
N LEU A 274 -0.20 -4.77 -4.24
CA LEU A 274 -0.35 -3.51 -4.96
C LEU A 274 0.69 -3.40 -6.07
N ALA A 275 1.97 -3.69 -5.78
CA ALA A 275 3.02 -3.67 -6.79
C ALA A 275 2.73 -4.62 -7.94
N GLY A 276 2.28 -5.86 -7.67
CA GLY A 276 1.89 -6.83 -8.69
C GLY A 276 0.75 -6.32 -9.59
N TYR A 277 -0.27 -5.67 -9.01
CA TYR A 277 -1.34 -5.03 -9.78
C TYR A 277 -0.77 -3.93 -10.70
N LEU A 278 0.08 -3.05 -10.17
CA LEU A 278 0.66 -1.94 -10.93
C LEU A 278 1.56 -2.44 -12.07
N ILE A 279 2.41 -3.44 -11.83
CA ILE A 279 3.25 -4.10 -12.84
C ILE A 279 2.39 -4.62 -13.99
N ALA A 280 1.34 -5.38 -13.68
CA ALA A 280 0.44 -5.93 -14.68
C ALA A 280 -0.36 -4.84 -15.42
N ARG A 281 -0.78 -3.79 -14.72
CA ARG A 281 -1.49 -2.66 -15.32
C ARG A 281 -0.62 -1.87 -16.29
N THR A 282 0.64 -1.58 -15.90
CA THR A 282 1.63 -0.91 -16.75
C THR A 282 1.98 -1.75 -17.99
N ALA A 283 1.95 -3.08 -17.87
CA ALA A 283 2.08 -3.99 -19.01
C ALA A 283 0.82 -4.08 -19.89
N GLY A 284 -0.24 -3.32 -19.60
CA GLY A 284 -1.48 -3.29 -20.37
C GLY A 284 -2.36 -4.54 -20.23
N LEU A 285 -2.14 -5.36 -19.19
CA LEU A 285 -2.90 -6.60 -19.02
C LEU A 285 -4.37 -6.33 -18.64
N ALA A 286 -5.24 -7.27 -18.97
CA ALA A 286 -6.66 -7.25 -18.62
C ALA A 286 -6.90 -7.34 -17.11
N PRO A 287 -8.05 -6.86 -16.58
CA PRO A 287 -8.32 -6.81 -15.13
C PRO A 287 -8.12 -8.16 -14.41
N ALA A 288 -8.58 -9.26 -14.98
CA ALA A 288 -8.38 -10.60 -14.40
C ALA A 288 -6.88 -10.95 -14.25
N ALA A 289 -6.05 -10.64 -15.26
CA ALA A 289 -4.61 -10.88 -15.19
C ALA A 289 -3.90 -9.93 -14.19
N ARG A 290 -4.38 -8.70 -14.03
CA ARG A 290 -3.89 -7.78 -12.98
C ARG A 290 -4.16 -8.33 -11.59
N LEU A 291 -5.35 -8.89 -11.36
CA LEU A 291 -5.69 -9.52 -10.10
C LEU A 291 -4.84 -10.77 -9.85
N ALA A 292 -4.64 -11.61 -10.87
CA ALA A 292 -3.75 -12.77 -10.77
C ALA A 292 -2.33 -12.36 -10.34
N GLN A 293 -1.77 -11.35 -10.97
CA GLN A 293 -0.42 -10.86 -10.65
C GLN A 293 -0.35 -10.25 -9.25
N ALA A 294 -1.39 -9.53 -8.82
CA ALA A 294 -1.49 -8.98 -7.46
C ALA A 294 -1.47 -10.10 -6.41
N VAL A 295 -2.27 -11.15 -6.60
CA VAL A 295 -2.34 -12.29 -5.66
C VAL A 295 -1.04 -13.09 -5.67
N ALA A 296 -0.43 -13.32 -6.85
CA ALA A 296 0.86 -14.02 -6.95
C ALA A 296 1.97 -13.27 -6.21
N HIS A 297 2.07 -11.94 -6.36
CA HIS A 297 3.06 -11.14 -5.63
C HIS A 297 2.83 -11.15 -4.12
N GLY A 298 1.58 -10.98 -3.68
CA GLY A 298 1.25 -11.02 -2.26
C GLY A 298 1.58 -12.37 -1.62
N ALA A 299 1.27 -13.48 -2.30
CA ALA A 299 1.58 -14.82 -1.83
C ALA A 299 3.09 -15.10 -1.81
N ALA A 300 3.82 -14.68 -2.87
CA ALA A 300 5.26 -14.84 -2.92
C ALA A 300 5.95 -14.03 -1.80
N ALA A 301 5.52 -12.79 -1.55
CA ALA A 301 6.03 -11.98 -0.44
C ALA A 301 5.77 -12.63 0.92
N ALA A 302 4.57 -13.17 1.14
CA ALA A 302 4.23 -13.86 2.39
C ALA A 302 5.09 -15.12 2.64
N ALA A 303 5.66 -15.73 1.62
CA ALA A 303 6.60 -16.85 1.73
C ALA A 303 8.04 -16.42 2.03
N LEU A 304 8.36 -15.13 1.99
CA LEU A 304 9.68 -14.56 2.30
C LEU A 304 9.76 -14.08 3.77
N PRO A 305 10.95 -13.96 4.34
CA PRO A 305 11.12 -13.47 5.71
C PRO A 305 10.98 -11.95 5.79
N GLY A 306 10.44 -11.46 6.91
CA GLY A 306 10.32 -10.02 7.21
C GLY A 306 9.50 -9.26 6.16
N SER A 307 10.05 -8.19 5.62
CA SER A 307 9.48 -7.38 4.53
C SER A 307 10.24 -7.55 3.21
N ASP A 308 10.84 -8.71 2.99
CA ASP A 308 11.49 -9.00 1.72
C ASP A 308 10.47 -9.03 0.58
N VAL A 309 10.86 -8.54 -0.59
CA VAL A 309 10.00 -8.44 -1.77
C VAL A 309 10.36 -9.50 -2.81
N PRO A 310 9.38 -10.12 -3.47
CA PRO A 310 9.66 -11.11 -4.50
C PRO A 310 10.16 -10.44 -5.79
N ALA A 311 11.11 -11.08 -6.47
CA ALA A 311 11.37 -10.77 -7.87
C ALA A 311 10.20 -11.23 -8.74
N LEU A 312 10.00 -10.62 -9.91
CA LEU A 312 8.93 -11.01 -10.83
C LEU A 312 9.02 -12.50 -11.23
N SER A 313 10.22 -13.03 -11.43
CA SER A 313 10.47 -14.45 -11.72
C SER A 313 10.12 -15.40 -10.57
N GLY A 314 9.97 -14.88 -9.35
CA GLY A 314 9.54 -15.63 -8.17
C GLY A 314 8.02 -15.64 -7.98
N THR A 315 7.25 -15.08 -8.92
CA THR A 315 5.78 -15.03 -8.87
C THR A 315 5.20 -15.86 -10.02
N ASP A 316 4.14 -16.61 -9.74
CA ASP A 316 3.45 -17.43 -10.73
C ASP A 316 1.99 -16.99 -10.87
N ALA A 317 1.78 -15.93 -11.64
CA ALA A 317 0.42 -15.43 -11.91
C ALA A 317 -0.41 -16.40 -12.79
N ALA A 318 0.24 -17.25 -13.56
CA ALA A 318 -0.46 -18.24 -14.42
C ALA A 318 -1.09 -19.37 -13.59
N ALA A 319 -0.56 -19.63 -12.39
CA ALA A 319 -1.13 -20.60 -11.46
C ALA A 319 -2.30 -20.03 -10.61
N ILE A 320 -2.59 -18.75 -10.74
CA ILE A 320 -3.68 -18.12 -9.98
C ILE A 320 -5.00 -18.29 -10.73
N ASP A 321 -5.94 -18.98 -10.11
CA ASP A 321 -7.29 -19.13 -10.63
C ASP A 321 -8.13 -17.87 -10.35
N VAL A 322 -8.60 -17.22 -11.42
CA VAL A 322 -9.40 -16.00 -11.36
C VAL A 322 -10.79 -16.26 -11.92
N VAL A 323 -11.80 -15.92 -11.15
CA VAL A 323 -13.22 -16.09 -11.51
C VAL A 323 -13.88 -14.73 -11.56
N GLN A 324 -14.60 -14.45 -12.64
CA GLN A 324 -15.47 -13.29 -12.70
C GLN A 324 -16.69 -13.54 -11.81
N LEU A 325 -16.97 -12.60 -10.92
CA LEU A 325 -18.13 -12.65 -10.04
C LEU A 325 -19.38 -12.19 -10.79
N PRO A 326 -20.57 -12.81 -10.48
CA PRO A 326 -21.82 -12.36 -11.08
C PRO A 326 -22.08 -10.90 -10.71
N GLN A 327 -22.53 -10.10 -11.68
CA GLN A 327 -22.98 -8.73 -11.43
C GLN A 327 -24.16 -8.77 -10.44
N ARG A 328 -23.93 -8.23 -9.23
CA ARG A 328 -25.04 -7.80 -8.39
C ARG A 328 -25.34 -6.35 -8.76
N ILE A 329 -26.42 -6.14 -9.52
CA ILE A 329 -27.04 -4.81 -9.62
C ILE A 329 -27.44 -4.46 -8.18
N PRO A 330 -26.92 -3.35 -7.58
CA PRO A 330 -27.46 -2.89 -6.32
C PRO A 330 -28.94 -2.59 -6.56
N SER A 331 -29.83 -3.33 -5.90
CA SER A 331 -31.23 -2.91 -5.81
C SER A 331 -31.21 -1.54 -5.14
N ALA A 332 -31.60 -0.51 -5.89
CA ALA A 332 -31.80 0.82 -5.35
C ALA A 332 -32.70 0.73 -4.11
N PRO A 333 -32.37 1.47 -3.02
CA PRO A 333 -33.22 1.57 -1.86
C PRO A 333 -34.56 2.22 -2.20
#